data_288457a24cb9bd6b4778f64c32fdd3d9
#
_entry.id   288457a24cb9bd6b4778f64c32fdd3d9
#
_cell.length_a   1.000
_cell.length_b   1.000
_cell.length_c   1.000
_cell.angle_alpha   90.00
_cell.angle_beta   90.00
_cell.angle_gamma   90.00
#
_symmetry.space_group_name_H-M   'P 1'
#
loop_
_entity.id
_entity.type
_entity.pdbx_description
1 polymer ?
#
loop_
_entity_poly.entity_id
_entity_poly.type
_entity_poly.pdbx_seq_one_letter_code
_entity_poly.pdbx_strand_id
1 'polypeptide(L)'
;EWAKRVVAGAYDSKTPEERRAAIEDNPYSYFGVTRSASDAPPGTYPTDAELLAAGAATLSRILDAEAFVPTGRPAFYAYRISFAGHDQTGVVGALHLDGFDDGRVLTHENVRPDRAEMLGRHLEVVGATSSPISLTLLADPTRKEILDRTTAAVPELDHEVERVRHRVWTVAEADTDAVAARLNANPVFVTDGHHRSAAALAGRARHPDDPTFARTLAVVFPHDEVRVEAFHRRAPDRDRRPVDALVTALATTGTVTEVDDADGAHPRERGQVGVYAHGRWFLLELDPQERQDALTSLDVERLRRDVIGHVLGVDELDTDSD
;
A
#
# COMPACT_ATOMS: atom_id res chain seq x y z
N GLU A 1 11.17 22.40 -7.14
CA GLU A 1 11.68 22.82 -5.81
C GLU A 1 10.75 22.34 -4.69
N TRP A 2 9.43 22.56 -4.80
CA TRP A 2 8.46 22.15 -3.79
C TRP A 2 8.39 20.64 -3.54
N ALA A 3 8.58 19.80 -4.55
CA ALA A 3 8.58 18.35 -4.37
C ALA A 3 9.55 17.90 -3.26
N LYS A 4 10.74 18.48 -3.18
CA LYS A 4 11.74 18.17 -2.13
C LYS A 4 11.30 18.56 -0.71
N ARG A 5 10.36 19.48 -0.59
CA ARG A 5 9.85 19.96 0.70
C ARG A 5 8.57 19.30 1.13
N VAL A 6 7.71 18.93 0.16
CA VAL A 6 6.36 18.41 0.45
C VAL A 6 6.32 16.89 0.43
N VAL A 7 6.98 16.24 -0.55
CA VAL A 7 6.94 14.79 -0.68
C VAL A 7 7.59 14.14 0.53
N ALA A 8 6.85 13.27 1.20
CA ALA A 8 7.33 12.42 2.28
C ALA A 8 7.51 10.99 1.75
N GLY A 9 8.39 10.22 2.35
CA GLY A 9 8.52 8.78 2.10
C GLY A 9 7.32 7.98 2.59
N ALA A 10 7.39 6.67 2.50
CA ALA A 10 6.34 5.81 3.03
C ALA A 10 6.22 6.01 4.55
N TYR A 11 4.97 6.22 5.03
CA TYR A 11 4.71 6.50 6.44
C TYR A 11 5.27 5.39 7.36
N ASP A 12 5.06 4.14 6.97
CA ASP A 12 5.44 2.96 7.73
C ASP A 12 6.95 2.62 7.64
N SER A 13 7.70 3.30 6.76
CA SER A 13 9.17 3.15 6.65
C SER A 13 9.94 3.96 7.70
N LYS A 14 9.27 4.85 8.43
CA LYS A 14 9.85 5.74 9.42
C LYS A 14 9.37 5.42 10.82
N THR A 15 10.29 5.52 11.79
CA THR A 15 9.88 5.48 13.20
C THR A 15 9.11 6.75 13.58
N PRO A 16 8.31 6.71 14.67
CA PRO A 16 7.62 7.91 15.17
C PRO A 16 8.57 9.08 15.45
N GLU A 17 9.77 8.80 15.95
CA GLU A 17 10.82 9.81 16.23
C GLU A 17 11.31 10.47 14.94
N GLU A 18 11.54 9.69 13.88
CA GLU A 18 11.97 10.20 12.58
C GLU A 18 10.89 11.04 11.91
N ARG A 19 9.62 10.63 11.99
CA ARG A 19 8.50 11.41 11.46
C ARG A 19 8.33 12.73 12.23
N ARG A 20 8.41 12.69 13.56
CA ARG A 20 8.37 13.90 14.39
C ARG A 20 9.49 14.88 14.03
N ALA A 21 10.73 14.41 13.95
CA ALA A 21 11.86 15.22 13.53
C ALA A 21 11.64 15.84 12.15
N ALA A 22 11.14 15.06 11.18
CA ALA A 22 10.85 15.57 9.84
C ALA A 22 9.74 16.64 9.82
N ILE A 23 8.75 16.57 10.72
CA ILE A 23 7.69 17.57 10.85
C ILE A 23 8.24 18.85 11.52
N GLU A 24 9.10 18.72 12.52
CA GLU A 24 9.75 19.84 13.24
C GLU A 24 10.71 20.60 12.34
N ASP A 25 11.55 19.88 11.59
CA ASP A 25 12.56 20.46 10.69
C ASP A 25 11.94 21.12 9.45
N ASN A 26 10.78 20.60 8.99
CA ASN A 26 10.16 21.10 7.77
C ASN A 26 8.62 21.22 7.92
N PRO A 27 8.11 22.45 8.13
CA PRO A 27 6.68 22.69 8.33
C PRO A 27 5.81 22.42 7.09
N TYR A 28 6.41 22.11 5.95
CA TYR A 28 5.74 21.72 4.71
C TYR A 28 5.79 20.22 4.44
N SER A 29 6.40 19.42 5.32
CA SER A 29 6.45 17.97 5.19
C SER A 29 5.04 17.37 5.19
N TYR A 30 4.73 16.49 4.23
CA TYR A 30 3.44 15.82 4.17
C TYR A 30 3.20 14.86 5.34
N PHE A 31 4.24 14.43 6.07
CA PHE A 31 4.07 13.75 7.36
C PHE A 31 3.26 14.61 8.35
N GLY A 32 3.38 15.95 8.29
CA GLY A 32 2.56 16.84 9.09
C GLY A 32 1.07 16.85 8.73
N VAL A 33 0.71 16.45 7.49
CA VAL A 33 -0.68 16.26 7.04
C VAL A 33 -1.25 14.95 7.57
N THR A 34 -0.46 13.87 7.53
CA THR A 34 -0.87 12.49 7.84
C THR A 34 -0.49 12.03 9.25
N ARG A 35 -0.12 12.95 10.14
CA ARG A 35 0.36 12.64 11.50
C ARG A 35 -0.59 11.76 12.30
N SER A 36 -0.03 10.94 13.18
CA SER A 36 -0.76 10.12 14.15
C SER A 36 -0.39 10.47 15.59
N ALA A 37 -1.06 9.87 16.56
CA ALA A 37 -0.77 10.06 17.98
C ALA A 37 0.67 9.64 18.35
N SER A 38 1.24 8.63 17.67
CA SER A 38 2.61 8.18 17.90
C SER A 38 3.67 9.22 17.50
N ASP A 39 3.33 10.17 16.62
CA ASP A 39 4.23 11.24 16.20
C ASP A 39 4.29 12.40 17.21
N ALA A 40 3.44 12.36 18.25
CA ALA A 40 3.41 13.36 19.29
C ALA A 40 4.67 13.28 20.20
N PRO A 41 5.09 14.40 20.83
CA PRO A 41 6.18 14.38 21.78
C PRO A 41 5.92 13.41 22.94
N PRO A 42 6.96 12.74 23.49
CA PRO A 42 6.81 11.85 24.63
C PRO A 42 6.08 12.54 25.80
N GLY A 43 5.09 11.83 26.38
CA GLY A 43 4.28 12.37 27.48
C GLY A 43 3.14 13.28 27.06
N THR A 44 2.89 13.45 25.75
CA THR A 44 1.72 14.13 25.22
C THR A 44 0.75 13.10 24.62
N TYR A 45 -0.54 13.36 24.77
CA TYR A 45 -1.61 12.45 24.34
C TYR A 45 -2.67 13.26 23.58
N PRO A 46 -2.36 13.69 22.33
CA PRO A 46 -3.33 14.47 21.56
C PRO A 46 -4.56 13.65 21.24
N THR A 47 -5.71 14.30 21.27
CA THR A 47 -6.95 13.73 20.79
C THR A 47 -6.97 13.62 19.27
N ASP A 48 -7.80 12.76 18.71
CA ASP A 48 -8.01 12.65 17.26
C ASP A 48 -8.39 14.01 16.64
N ALA A 49 -9.22 14.80 17.32
CA ALA A 49 -9.61 16.13 16.83
C ALA A 49 -8.42 17.09 16.73
N GLU A 50 -7.49 17.07 17.69
CA GLU A 50 -6.27 17.88 17.66
C GLU A 50 -5.33 17.44 16.55
N LEU A 51 -5.20 16.12 16.33
CA LEU A 51 -4.38 15.57 15.24
C LEU A 51 -4.94 15.98 13.87
N LEU A 52 -6.25 15.83 13.67
CA LEU A 52 -6.93 16.20 12.42
C LEU A 52 -6.82 17.71 12.16
N ALA A 53 -7.03 18.53 13.18
CA ALA A 53 -6.89 19.98 13.07
C ALA A 53 -5.44 20.39 12.70
N ALA A 54 -4.43 19.73 13.31
CA ALA A 54 -3.02 20.00 12.99
C ALA A 54 -2.66 19.53 11.57
N GLY A 55 -3.23 18.41 11.10
CA GLY A 55 -3.11 17.93 9.72
C GLY A 55 -3.69 18.92 8.72
N ALA A 56 -4.93 19.39 8.95
CA ALA A 56 -5.60 20.39 8.14
C ALA A 56 -4.82 21.72 8.08
N ALA A 57 -4.30 22.18 9.21
CA ALA A 57 -3.47 23.39 9.27
C ALA A 57 -2.16 23.24 8.46
N THR A 58 -1.57 22.05 8.47
CA THR A 58 -0.38 21.77 7.65
C THR A 58 -0.71 21.78 6.16
N LEU A 59 -1.81 21.14 5.75
CA LEU A 59 -2.26 21.16 4.36
C LEU A 59 -2.57 22.58 3.90
N SER A 60 -3.29 23.39 4.70
CA SER A 60 -3.55 24.78 4.38
C SER A 60 -2.25 25.56 4.13
N ARG A 61 -1.24 25.41 4.99
CA ARG A 61 0.06 26.05 4.81
C ARG A 61 0.74 25.63 3.48
N ILE A 62 0.64 24.39 3.09
CA ILE A 62 1.18 23.88 1.81
C ILE A 62 0.45 24.51 0.63
N LEU A 63 -0.88 24.61 0.70
CA LEU A 63 -1.73 25.22 -0.32
C LEU A 63 -1.50 26.73 -0.41
N ASP A 64 -1.44 27.45 0.70
CA ASP A 64 -1.18 28.89 0.78
C ASP A 64 0.22 29.27 0.22
N ALA A 65 1.17 28.33 0.29
CA ALA A 65 2.48 28.48 -0.31
C ALA A 65 2.52 28.16 -1.81
N GLU A 66 1.35 27.87 -2.44
CA GLU A 66 1.23 27.49 -3.85
C GLU A 66 2.11 26.27 -4.24
N ALA A 67 2.37 25.37 -3.27
CA ALA A 67 3.15 24.16 -3.53
C ALA A 67 2.38 23.17 -4.42
N PHE A 68 1.06 23.19 -4.38
CA PHE A 68 0.16 22.48 -5.28
C PHE A 68 -0.54 23.48 -6.20
N VAL A 69 -0.35 23.31 -7.49
CA VAL A 69 -0.96 24.17 -8.51
C VAL A 69 -1.99 23.36 -9.29
N PRO A 70 -3.26 23.78 -9.32
CA PRO A 70 -4.28 23.13 -10.13
C PRO A 70 -3.89 23.14 -11.61
N THR A 71 -4.06 22.01 -12.29
CA THR A 71 -3.73 21.87 -13.73
C THR A 71 -4.77 22.53 -14.67
N GLY A 72 -5.85 23.07 -14.10
CA GLY A 72 -6.89 23.82 -14.83
C GLY A 72 -7.88 22.93 -15.59
N ARG A 73 -7.61 21.65 -15.81
CA ARG A 73 -8.50 20.68 -16.47
C ARG A 73 -8.32 19.28 -15.89
N PRO A 74 -9.36 18.45 -15.93
CA PRO A 74 -9.21 17.02 -15.62
C PRO A 74 -8.25 16.35 -16.62
N ALA A 75 -7.36 15.48 -16.10
CA ALA A 75 -6.43 14.71 -16.93
C ALA A 75 -6.10 13.37 -16.26
N PHE A 76 -5.68 12.40 -17.07
CA PHE A 76 -4.92 11.27 -16.58
C PHE A 76 -3.43 11.60 -16.56
N TYR A 77 -2.71 10.93 -15.67
CA TYR A 77 -1.26 11.06 -15.58
C TYR A 77 -0.61 9.69 -15.74
N ALA A 78 0.46 9.63 -16.53
CA ALA A 78 1.38 8.50 -16.46
C ALA A 78 2.26 8.69 -15.22
N TYR A 79 2.39 7.65 -14.42
CA TYR A 79 3.19 7.65 -13.19
C TYR A 79 4.13 6.47 -13.21
N ARG A 80 5.43 6.74 -13.12
CA ARG A 80 6.46 5.70 -13.06
C ARG A 80 7.15 5.72 -11.71
N ILE A 81 7.22 4.55 -11.10
CA ILE A 81 8.02 4.27 -9.91
C ILE A 81 9.21 3.43 -10.34
N SER A 82 10.41 3.86 -9.92
CA SER A 82 11.66 3.12 -10.14
C SER A 82 12.31 2.81 -8.80
N PHE A 83 12.55 1.54 -8.53
CA PHE A 83 13.19 1.05 -7.31
C PHE A 83 13.99 -0.22 -7.58
N ALA A 84 15.20 -0.31 -7.05
CA ALA A 84 16.07 -1.50 -7.14
C ALA A 84 16.21 -2.08 -8.57
N GLY A 85 16.30 -1.20 -9.58
CA GLY A 85 16.44 -1.61 -10.98
C GLY A 85 15.14 -2.09 -11.64
N HIS A 86 14.01 -1.95 -10.97
CA HIS A 86 12.68 -2.24 -11.50
C HIS A 86 11.89 -0.95 -11.74
N ASP A 87 11.26 -0.86 -12.91
CA ASP A 87 10.34 0.23 -13.28
C ASP A 87 8.93 -0.35 -13.41
N GLN A 88 7.94 0.35 -12.84
CA GLN A 88 6.54 0.10 -13.10
C GLN A 88 5.84 1.39 -13.49
N THR A 89 5.04 1.36 -14.56
CA THR A 89 4.37 2.55 -15.10
C THR A 89 2.87 2.34 -15.13
N GLY A 90 2.14 3.18 -14.40
CA GLY A 90 0.69 3.12 -14.28
C GLY A 90 0.02 4.41 -14.72
N VAL A 91 -1.30 4.40 -14.66
CA VAL A 91 -2.17 5.56 -14.92
C VAL A 91 -2.75 6.04 -13.59
N VAL A 92 -2.54 7.31 -13.27
CA VAL A 92 -3.20 7.98 -12.13
C VAL A 92 -4.46 8.67 -12.63
N GLY A 93 -5.53 8.52 -11.86
CA GLY A 93 -6.81 9.16 -12.10
C GLY A 93 -7.74 9.11 -10.90
N ALA A 94 -8.93 9.67 -11.06
CA ALA A 94 -10.00 9.62 -10.08
C ALA A 94 -10.86 8.37 -10.32
N LEU A 95 -10.72 7.38 -9.44
CA LEU A 95 -11.51 6.15 -9.46
C LEU A 95 -12.92 6.42 -8.92
N HIS A 96 -13.95 6.04 -9.67
CA HIS A 96 -15.34 6.12 -9.20
C HIS A 96 -15.64 4.98 -8.22
N LEU A 97 -16.18 5.32 -7.05
CA LEU A 97 -16.38 4.36 -5.97
C LEU A 97 -17.52 3.34 -6.23
N ASP A 98 -18.43 3.61 -7.17
CA ASP A 98 -19.44 2.64 -7.59
C ASP A 98 -18.83 1.34 -8.15
N GLY A 99 -17.58 1.41 -8.64
CA GLY A 99 -16.86 0.25 -9.11
C GLY A 99 -16.67 -0.85 -8.06
N PHE A 100 -16.72 -0.51 -6.78
CA PHE A 100 -16.68 -1.49 -5.68
C PHE A 100 -18.04 -2.20 -5.52
N ASP A 101 -19.15 -1.50 -5.77
CA ASP A 101 -20.50 -2.06 -5.61
C ASP A 101 -20.88 -2.97 -6.77
N ASP A 102 -20.44 -2.66 -8.00
CA ASP A 102 -20.77 -3.38 -9.21
C ASP A 102 -19.74 -4.45 -9.62
N GLY A 103 -18.70 -4.65 -8.79
CA GLY A 103 -17.70 -5.70 -9.01
C GLY A 103 -16.63 -5.36 -10.04
N ARG A 104 -16.52 -4.12 -10.49
CA ARG A 104 -15.41 -3.66 -11.35
C ARG A 104 -14.11 -3.42 -10.57
N VAL A 105 -14.21 -3.16 -9.27
CA VAL A 105 -13.06 -3.03 -8.36
C VAL A 105 -13.13 -4.14 -7.32
N LEU A 106 -12.13 -4.99 -7.30
CA LEU A 106 -12.08 -6.18 -6.45
C LEU A 106 -11.04 -6.01 -5.35
N THR A 107 -11.42 -6.38 -4.13
CA THR A 107 -10.55 -6.39 -2.95
C THR A 107 -10.26 -7.83 -2.53
N HIS A 108 -9.16 -8.06 -1.81
CA HIS A 108 -8.76 -9.40 -1.34
C HIS A 108 -8.31 -9.42 0.12
N GLU A 109 -8.38 -8.29 0.83
CA GLU A 109 -7.89 -8.17 2.19
C GLU A 109 -8.99 -7.67 3.12
N ASN A 110 -9.03 -8.22 4.34
CA ASN A 110 -9.90 -7.74 5.39
C ASN A 110 -9.40 -6.40 5.96
N VAL A 111 -10.33 -5.50 6.20
CA VAL A 111 -10.04 -4.14 6.67
C VAL A 111 -10.40 -4.02 8.14
N ARG A 112 -9.52 -3.46 8.95
CA ARG A 112 -9.81 -3.09 10.33
C ARG A 112 -10.77 -1.90 10.36
N PRO A 113 -11.97 -2.04 10.96
CA PRO A 113 -13.00 -0.97 10.94
C PRO A 113 -12.53 0.33 11.60
N ASP A 114 -11.79 0.24 12.73
CA ASP A 114 -11.24 1.37 13.46
C ASP A 114 -10.26 2.19 12.62
N ARG A 115 -9.37 1.51 11.86
CA ARG A 115 -8.42 2.17 10.97
C ARG A 115 -9.11 2.82 9.76
N ALA A 116 -10.10 2.14 9.19
CA ALA A 116 -10.89 2.71 8.10
C ALA A 116 -11.68 3.95 8.54
N GLU A 117 -12.27 3.92 9.74
CA GLU A 117 -12.98 5.07 10.32
C GLU A 117 -12.05 6.25 10.57
N MET A 118 -10.87 6.03 11.15
CA MET A 118 -9.87 7.06 11.37
C MET A 118 -9.44 7.73 10.05
N LEU A 119 -9.16 6.94 9.02
CA LEU A 119 -8.81 7.46 7.68
C LEU A 119 -9.99 8.17 7.01
N GLY A 120 -11.21 7.71 7.23
CA GLY A 120 -12.43 8.38 6.76
C GLY A 120 -12.58 9.77 7.36
N ARG A 121 -12.41 9.90 8.68
CA ARG A 121 -12.42 11.20 9.37
C ARG A 121 -11.29 12.11 8.88
N HIS A 122 -10.11 11.55 8.64
CA HIS A 122 -9.01 12.30 8.06
C HIS A 122 -9.40 12.88 6.69
N LEU A 123 -9.99 12.08 5.82
CA LEU A 123 -10.46 12.53 4.51
C LEU A 123 -11.51 13.66 4.63
N GLU A 124 -12.45 13.56 5.59
CA GLU A 124 -13.49 14.57 5.81
C GLU A 124 -12.97 15.88 6.37
N VAL A 125 -12.07 15.83 7.35
CA VAL A 125 -11.59 17.02 8.07
C VAL A 125 -10.40 17.67 7.37
N VAL A 126 -9.45 16.86 6.90
CA VAL A 126 -8.24 17.36 6.24
C VAL A 126 -8.49 17.61 4.75
N GLY A 127 -9.39 16.85 4.13
CA GLY A 127 -9.73 17.01 2.70
C GLY A 127 -8.69 16.42 1.74
N ALA A 128 -7.78 15.59 2.24
CA ALA A 128 -6.74 14.95 1.42
C ALA A 128 -6.48 13.52 1.84
N THR A 129 -6.05 12.70 0.90
CA THR A 129 -5.58 11.33 1.16
C THR A 129 -4.06 11.30 1.30
N SER A 130 -3.55 10.29 2.02
CA SER A 130 -2.10 10.10 2.22
C SER A 130 -1.38 9.71 0.92
N SER A 131 -2.02 8.87 0.10
CA SER A 131 -1.47 8.36 -1.16
C SER A 131 -2.59 7.79 -2.03
N PRO A 132 -2.38 7.60 -3.34
CA PRO A 132 -3.35 6.91 -4.20
C PRO A 132 -3.58 5.47 -3.74
N ILE A 133 -4.78 4.94 -4.00
CA ILE A 133 -5.02 3.49 -3.94
C ILE A 133 -4.26 2.87 -5.11
N SER A 134 -3.49 1.81 -4.86
CA SER A 134 -2.80 1.05 -5.90
C SER A 134 -3.69 -0.07 -6.41
N LEU A 135 -3.84 -0.13 -7.71
CA LEU A 135 -4.66 -1.12 -8.42
C LEU A 135 -3.81 -1.80 -9.50
N THR A 136 -4.21 -3.01 -9.86
CA THR A 136 -3.67 -3.71 -11.02
C THR A 136 -4.78 -4.21 -11.94
N LEU A 137 -4.45 -4.39 -13.22
CA LEU A 137 -5.31 -4.98 -14.22
C LEU A 137 -4.47 -5.71 -15.27
N LEU A 138 -5.16 -6.47 -16.13
CA LEU A 138 -4.48 -7.16 -17.23
C LEU A 138 -3.73 -6.17 -18.14
N ALA A 139 -2.56 -6.58 -18.62
CA ALA A 139 -1.80 -5.81 -19.59
C ALA A 139 -2.63 -5.56 -20.86
N ASP A 140 -2.48 -4.37 -21.44
CA ASP A 140 -3.18 -3.95 -22.65
C ASP A 140 -2.20 -3.24 -23.58
N PRO A 141 -2.01 -3.73 -24.82
CA PRO A 141 -1.03 -3.17 -25.75
C PRO A 141 -1.32 -1.71 -26.12
N THR A 142 -2.58 -1.33 -26.30
CA THR A 142 -2.96 0.05 -26.65
C THR A 142 -2.62 1.02 -25.52
N ARG A 143 -2.96 0.65 -24.28
CA ARG A 143 -2.60 1.43 -23.10
C ARG A 143 -1.09 1.56 -22.97
N LYS A 144 -0.35 0.44 -23.16
CA LYS A 144 1.12 0.47 -23.14
C LYS A 144 1.70 1.42 -24.17
N GLU A 145 1.22 1.38 -25.41
CA GLU A 145 1.66 2.29 -26.46
C GLU A 145 1.44 3.77 -26.09
N ILE A 146 0.28 4.10 -25.50
CA ILE A 146 -0.03 5.46 -25.03
C ILE A 146 0.96 5.87 -23.92
N LEU A 147 1.19 4.99 -22.93
CA LEU A 147 2.11 5.26 -21.83
C LEU A 147 3.56 5.40 -22.33
N ASP A 148 4.02 4.52 -23.22
CA ASP A 148 5.37 4.59 -23.81
C ASP A 148 5.60 5.92 -24.53
N ARG A 149 4.62 6.36 -25.34
CA ARG A 149 4.66 7.65 -26.03
C ARG A 149 4.64 8.82 -25.04
N THR A 150 3.80 8.78 -24.02
CA THR A 150 3.68 9.81 -22.98
C THR A 150 4.99 9.95 -22.20
N THR A 151 5.60 8.83 -21.81
CA THR A 151 6.81 8.82 -20.97
C THR A 151 8.10 9.02 -21.76
N ALA A 152 8.04 9.11 -23.09
CA ALA A 152 9.18 9.51 -23.92
C ALA A 152 9.53 11.00 -23.77
N ALA A 153 8.59 11.82 -23.29
CA ALA A 153 8.81 13.23 -23.00
C ALA A 153 9.55 13.44 -21.65
N VAL A 154 10.00 14.67 -21.42
CA VAL A 154 10.54 15.05 -20.11
C VAL A 154 9.40 15.04 -19.08
N PRO A 155 9.58 14.40 -17.90
CA PRO A 155 8.54 14.38 -16.88
C PRO A 155 8.30 15.78 -16.29
N GLU A 156 7.05 16.07 -15.94
CA GLU A 156 6.67 17.29 -15.24
C GLU A 156 7.14 17.27 -13.78
N LEU A 157 7.17 16.06 -13.19
CA LEU A 157 7.75 15.81 -11.88
C LEU A 157 8.76 14.67 -12.01
N ASP A 158 9.97 14.89 -11.50
CA ASP A 158 11.02 13.90 -11.35
C ASP A 158 11.64 14.09 -9.96
N HIS A 159 11.34 13.19 -9.06
CA HIS A 159 11.77 13.30 -7.66
C HIS A 159 12.15 11.93 -7.11
N GLU A 160 13.23 11.90 -6.31
CA GLU A 160 13.66 10.72 -5.59
C GLU A 160 13.53 10.95 -4.09
N VAL A 161 12.89 10.01 -3.41
CA VAL A 161 12.81 9.94 -1.95
C VAL A 161 13.09 8.50 -1.52
N GLU A 162 13.98 8.32 -0.54
CA GLU A 162 14.35 7.00 0.03
C GLU A 162 14.75 5.95 -1.03
N ARG A 163 15.49 6.40 -2.06
CA ARG A 163 15.92 5.57 -3.22
C ARG A 163 14.78 5.10 -4.13
N VAL A 164 13.57 5.61 -3.94
CA VAL A 164 12.46 5.43 -4.85
C VAL A 164 12.33 6.67 -5.71
N ARG A 165 12.44 6.52 -7.04
CA ARG A 165 12.28 7.63 -7.98
C ARG A 165 10.87 7.66 -8.51
N HIS A 166 10.23 8.81 -8.41
CA HIS A 166 8.87 9.08 -8.84
C HIS A 166 8.88 10.04 -10.02
N ARG A 167 8.25 9.66 -11.12
CA ARG A 167 8.14 10.48 -12.32
C ARG A 167 6.69 10.56 -12.78
N VAL A 168 6.25 11.76 -13.15
CA VAL A 168 4.86 12.03 -13.57
C VAL A 168 4.85 12.80 -14.88
N TRP A 169 3.94 12.42 -15.77
CA TRP A 169 3.65 13.05 -17.05
C TRP A 169 2.15 13.21 -17.23
N THR A 170 1.68 14.30 -17.79
CA THR A 170 0.27 14.45 -18.19
C THR A 170 0.02 13.66 -19.47
N VAL A 171 -1.02 12.83 -19.49
CA VAL A 171 -1.50 12.15 -20.70
C VAL A 171 -2.11 13.19 -21.63
N ALA A 172 -1.80 13.08 -22.92
CA ALA A 172 -2.35 13.99 -23.92
C ALA A 172 -3.89 13.93 -23.96
N GLU A 173 -4.54 15.07 -24.12
CA GLU A 173 -6.00 15.18 -24.15
C GLU A 173 -6.63 14.24 -25.20
N ALA A 174 -6.00 14.16 -26.37
CA ALA A 174 -6.43 13.27 -27.43
C ALA A 174 -6.44 11.78 -27.09
N ASP A 175 -5.69 11.37 -26.05
CA ASP A 175 -5.61 9.98 -25.58
C ASP A 175 -6.54 9.69 -24.40
N THR A 176 -7.19 10.70 -23.81
CA THR A 176 -8.02 10.58 -22.60
C THR A 176 -9.11 9.53 -22.75
N ASP A 177 -9.88 9.57 -23.82
CA ASP A 177 -10.98 8.64 -24.07
C ASP A 177 -10.48 7.22 -24.30
N ALA A 178 -9.36 7.06 -25.00
CA ALA A 178 -8.75 5.75 -25.22
C ALA A 178 -8.24 5.14 -23.92
N VAL A 179 -7.58 5.91 -23.06
CA VAL A 179 -7.13 5.49 -21.73
C VAL A 179 -8.33 5.09 -20.86
N ALA A 180 -9.36 5.94 -20.78
CA ALA A 180 -10.58 5.66 -20.01
C ALA A 180 -11.26 4.36 -20.47
N ALA A 181 -11.41 4.16 -21.78
CA ALA A 181 -12.01 2.95 -22.35
C ALA A 181 -11.20 1.69 -21.95
N ARG A 182 -9.85 1.74 -21.96
CA ARG A 182 -8.99 0.60 -21.59
C ARG A 182 -8.98 0.32 -20.09
N LEU A 183 -9.08 1.34 -19.23
CA LEU A 183 -9.20 1.17 -17.79
C LEU A 183 -10.55 0.55 -17.39
N ASN A 184 -11.60 0.82 -18.14
CA ASN A 184 -12.96 0.29 -17.89
C ASN A 184 -13.26 -1.04 -18.60
N ALA A 185 -12.34 -1.57 -19.41
CA ALA A 185 -12.58 -2.78 -20.20
C ALA A 185 -12.60 -4.08 -19.37
N ASN A 186 -11.91 -4.09 -18.23
CA ASN A 186 -11.77 -5.25 -17.35
C ASN A 186 -11.86 -4.82 -15.88
N PRO A 187 -12.20 -5.74 -14.97
CA PRO A 187 -12.08 -5.49 -13.55
C PRO A 187 -10.64 -5.14 -13.15
N VAL A 188 -10.51 -4.30 -12.13
CA VAL A 188 -9.25 -3.95 -11.48
C VAL A 188 -9.18 -4.55 -10.08
N PHE A 189 -7.98 -4.85 -9.61
CA PHE A 189 -7.74 -5.48 -8.32
C PHE A 189 -6.95 -4.51 -7.44
N VAL A 190 -7.43 -4.28 -6.22
CA VAL A 190 -6.68 -3.48 -5.23
C VAL A 190 -5.43 -4.26 -4.82
N THR A 191 -4.26 -3.68 -5.02
CA THR A 191 -2.96 -4.25 -4.60
C THR A 191 -2.44 -3.64 -3.31
N ASP A 192 -2.78 -2.36 -3.06
CA ASP A 192 -2.47 -1.66 -1.82
C ASP A 192 -3.50 -0.57 -1.54
N GLY A 193 -3.76 -0.31 -0.26
CA GLY A 193 -4.69 0.74 0.18
C GLY A 193 -6.11 0.24 0.47
N HIS A 194 -6.31 -1.00 0.90
CA HIS A 194 -7.61 -1.54 1.30
C HIS A 194 -8.29 -0.68 2.38
N HIS A 195 -7.55 -0.22 3.39
CA HIS A 195 -8.08 0.70 4.40
C HIS A 195 -8.46 2.07 3.81
N ARG A 196 -7.69 2.60 2.85
CA ARG A 196 -8.03 3.85 2.13
C ARG A 196 -9.26 3.69 1.26
N SER A 197 -9.43 2.52 0.62
CA SER A 197 -10.64 2.18 -0.14
C SER A 197 -11.86 2.15 0.78
N ALA A 198 -11.79 1.47 1.91
CA ALA A 198 -12.87 1.39 2.89
C ALA A 198 -13.20 2.77 3.49
N ALA A 199 -12.18 3.60 3.77
CA ALA A 199 -12.36 4.97 4.24
C ALA A 199 -13.11 5.84 3.22
N ALA A 200 -12.74 5.74 1.93
CA ALA A 200 -13.41 6.47 0.85
C ALA A 200 -14.87 6.01 0.68
N LEU A 201 -15.14 4.71 0.75
CA LEU A 201 -16.51 4.15 0.71
C LEU A 201 -17.34 4.62 1.90
N ALA A 202 -16.78 4.63 3.11
CA ALA A 202 -17.44 5.14 4.30
C ALA A 202 -17.73 6.64 4.19
N GLY A 203 -16.80 7.44 3.67
CA GLY A 203 -17.01 8.86 3.37
C GLY A 203 -18.16 9.08 2.38
N ARG A 204 -18.19 8.34 1.27
CA ARG A 204 -19.31 8.38 0.31
C ARG A 204 -20.66 8.04 0.98
N ALA A 205 -20.68 7.02 1.83
CA ALA A 205 -21.91 6.61 2.51
C ALA A 205 -22.43 7.70 3.49
N ARG A 206 -21.54 8.47 4.11
CA ARG A 206 -21.91 9.59 4.99
C ARG A 206 -22.30 10.88 4.24
N HIS A 207 -21.76 11.04 3.03
CA HIS A 207 -21.95 12.23 2.19
C HIS A 207 -22.47 11.88 0.78
N PRO A 208 -23.63 11.21 0.66
CA PRO A 208 -24.12 10.65 -0.61
C PRO A 208 -24.39 11.72 -1.69
N ASP A 209 -24.71 12.94 -1.27
CA ASP A 209 -25.04 14.05 -2.16
C ASP A 209 -23.82 14.94 -2.52
N ASP A 210 -22.67 14.67 -1.92
CA ASP A 210 -21.45 15.42 -2.20
C ASP A 210 -20.58 14.72 -3.25
N PRO A 211 -20.45 15.27 -4.48
CA PRO A 211 -19.71 14.65 -5.57
C PRO A 211 -18.21 14.50 -5.27
N THR A 212 -17.65 15.22 -4.30
CA THR A 212 -16.24 15.07 -3.89
C THR A 212 -15.98 13.72 -3.27
N PHE A 213 -16.96 13.12 -2.60
CA PHE A 213 -16.89 11.77 -2.04
C PHE A 213 -17.28 10.65 -3.02
N ALA A 214 -17.65 10.96 -4.26
CA ALA A 214 -17.97 9.93 -5.25
C ALA A 214 -16.73 9.25 -5.84
N ARG A 215 -15.54 9.82 -5.62
CA ARG A 215 -14.29 9.35 -6.24
C ARG A 215 -13.14 9.38 -5.24
N THR A 216 -12.12 8.57 -5.56
CA THR A 216 -10.85 8.57 -4.81
C THR A 216 -9.66 8.56 -5.77
N LEU A 217 -8.52 9.07 -5.31
CA LEU A 217 -7.29 9.03 -6.09
C LEU A 217 -6.77 7.60 -6.20
N ALA A 218 -6.49 7.15 -7.40
CA ALA A 218 -5.97 5.81 -7.66
C ALA A 218 -4.86 5.83 -8.72
N VAL A 219 -3.98 4.86 -8.63
CA VAL A 219 -3.02 4.50 -9.67
C VAL A 219 -3.26 3.06 -10.12
N VAL A 220 -3.28 2.82 -11.42
CA VAL A 220 -3.54 1.51 -12.00
C VAL A 220 -2.32 1.06 -12.78
N PHE A 221 -1.65 0.01 -12.31
CA PHE A 221 -0.49 -0.59 -12.96
C PHE A 221 -0.87 -1.84 -13.77
N PRO A 222 -0.21 -2.11 -14.91
CA PRO A 222 -0.38 -3.39 -15.59
C PRO A 222 0.22 -4.52 -14.72
N HIS A 223 -0.44 -5.69 -14.70
CA HIS A 223 -0.06 -6.79 -13.82
C HIS A 223 1.35 -7.37 -14.10
N ASP A 224 1.80 -7.24 -15.33
CA ASP A 224 3.12 -7.71 -15.77
C ASP A 224 4.28 -6.75 -15.42
N GLU A 225 3.97 -5.54 -14.93
CA GLU A 225 4.95 -4.61 -14.37
C GLU A 225 4.91 -4.55 -12.83
N VAL A 226 3.86 -5.10 -12.20
CA VAL A 226 3.77 -5.14 -10.73
C VAL A 226 4.66 -6.24 -10.19
N ARG A 227 5.46 -5.90 -9.19
CA ARG A 227 6.34 -6.83 -8.49
C ARG A 227 5.79 -7.14 -7.11
N VAL A 228 5.63 -8.42 -6.82
CA VAL A 228 5.27 -8.87 -5.47
C VAL A 228 6.57 -9.04 -4.68
N GLU A 229 6.73 -8.22 -3.64
CA GLU A 229 7.84 -8.33 -2.72
C GLU A 229 7.49 -9.24 -1.53
N ALA A 230 8.52 -9.75 -0.84
CA ALA A 230 8.30 -10.56 0.34
C ALA A 230 7.62 -9.74 1.46
N PHE A 231 6.50 -10.24 1.97
CA PHE A 231 5.82 -9.64 3.10
C PHE A 231 6.17 -10.41 4.37
N HIS A 232 7.15 -9.90 5.10
CA HIS A 232 7.63 -10.51 6.35
C HIS A 232 6.57 -10.39 7.45
N ARG A 233 6.35 -11.49 8.15
CA ARG A 233 5.45 -11.56 9.30
C ARG A 233 6.24 -11.90 10.55
N ARG A 234 5.96 -11.19 11.63
CA ARG A 234 6.48 -11.52 12.95
C ARG A 234 5.34 -12.12 13.78
N ALA A 235 5.52 -13.34 14.22
CA ALA A 235 4.52 -14.03 15.03
C ALA A 235 5.18 -14.58 16.32
N PRO A 236 4.55 -14.46 17.50
CA PRO A 236 5.02 -15.12 18.71
C PRO A 236 4.74 -16.63 18.61
N ASP A 237 5.65 -17.45 19.11
CA ASP A 237 5.31 -18.84 19.46
C ASP A 237 4.61 -18.84 20.82
N ARG A 238 3.32 -19.12 20.85
CA ARG A 238 2.51 -19.10 22.07
C ARG A 238 3.00 -20.10 23.11
N ASP A 239 3.52 -21.23 22.68
CA ASP A 239 4.07 -22.28 23.56
C ASP A 239 5.49 -21.97 24.04
N ARG A 240 6.12 -20.92 23.50
CA ARG A 240 7.50 -20.49 23.84
C ARG A 240 8.51 -21.62 23.74
N ARG A 241 8.40 -22.44 22.70
CA ARG A 241 9.24 -23.60 22.48
C ARG A 241 10.71 -23.23 22.28
N PRO A 242 11.66 -24.04 22.76
CA PRO A 242 13.03 -24.01 22.26
C PRO A 242 13.06 -24.22 20.74
N VAL A 243 14.06 -23.70 20.08
CA VAL A 243 14.13 -23.71 18.61
C VAL A 243 13.98 -25.12 18.01
N ASP A 244 14.60 -26.13 18.58
CA ASP A 244 14.51 -27.52 18.06
C ASP A 244 13.09 -28.11 18.21
N ALA A 245 12.38 -27.75 19.27
CA ALA A 245 10.98 -28.14 19.44
C ALA A 245 10.05 -27.34 18.48
N LEU A 246 10.36 -26.08 18.21
CA LEU A 246 9.67 -25.29 17.20
C LEU A 246 9.88 -25.89 15.80
N VAL A 247 11.12 -26.25 15.44
CA VAL A 247 11.43 -26.92 14.17
C VAL A 247 10.67 -28.24 14.03
N THR A 248 10.60 -29.03 15.11
CA THR A 248 9.82 -30.28 15.13
C THR A 248 8.32 -30.01 14.91
N ALA A 249 7.79 -28.93 15.51
CA ALA A 249 6.39 -28.54 15.31
C ALA A 249 6.14 -28.05 13.88
N LEU A 250 7.03 -27.24 13.30
CA LEU A 250 6.95 -26.79 11.92
C LEU A 250 7.02 -27.97 10.93
N ALA A 251 7.80 -29.01 11.25
CA ALA A 251 7.91 -30.21 10.43
C ALA A 251 6.60 -31.02 10.33
N THR A 252 5.57 -30.70 11.10
CA THR A 252 4.22 -31.24 10.92
C THR A 252 3.48 -30.65 9.71
N THR A 253 3.98 -29.58 9.14
CA THR A 253 3.36 -28.89 7.98
C THR A 253 4.16 -29.07 6.69
N GLY A 254 5.34 -29.69 6.76
CA GLY A 254 6.22 -29.87 5.61
C GLY A 254 7.65 -30.19 6.00
N THR A 255 8.57 -30.09 5.07
CA THR A 255 10.00 -30.34 5.29
C THR A 255 10.69 -29.05 5.76
N VAL A 256 11.41 -29.11 6.89
CA VAL A 256 12.20 -27.99 7.43
C VAL A 256 13.68 -28.27 7.23
N THR A 257 14.36 -27.39 6.51
CA THR A 257 15.82 -27.46 6.29
C THR A 257 16.48 -26.26 6.94
N GLU A 258 17.47 -26.49 7.81
CA GLU A 258 18.29 -25.40 8.34
C GLU A 258 19.27 -24.91 7.26
N VAL A 259 19.43 -23.60 7.16
CA VAL A 259 20.27 -22.93 6.17
C VAL A 259 21.16 -21.89 6.85
N ASP A 260 22.23 -21.48 6.18
CA ASP A 260 23.28 -20.66 6.79
C ASP A 260 22.84 -19.20 7.04
N ASP A 261 22.00 -18.67 6.17
CA ASP A 261 21.63 -17.24 6.19
C ASP A 261 20.23 -16.94 5.58
N ALA A 262 19.91 -15.67 5.51
CA ALA A 262 18.66 -15.19 4.93
C ALA A 262 18.53 -15.51 3.43
N ASP A 263 19.62 -15.55 2.67
CA ASP A 263 19.58 -15.88 1.24
C ASP A 263 19.24 -17.36 1.03
N GLY A 264 19.80 -18.24 1.86
CA GLY A 264 19.46 -19.66 1.87
C GLY A 264 17.99 -19.91 2.27
N ALA A 265 17.43 -19.06 3.16
CA ALA A 265 16.03 -19.13 3.59
C ALA A 265 15.07 -18.42 2.60
N HIS A 266 15.58 -17.74 1.56
CA HIS A 266 14.73 -17.01 0.63
C HIS A 266 13.86 -17.96 -0.22
N PRO A 267 12.51 -17.85 -0.16
CA PRO A 267 11.61 -18.66 -0.97
C PRO A 267 11.86 -18.42 -2.46
N ARG A 268 12.09 -19.46 -3.24
CA ARG A 268 12.35 -19.40 -4.69
C ARG A 268 11.28 -20.08 -5.51
N GLU A 269 10.48 -20.91 -4.85
CA GLU A 269 9.41 -21.68 -5.47
C GLU A 269 8.15 -21.62 -4.64
N ARG A 270 7.04 -21.96 -5.27
CA ARG A 270 5.74 -22.04 -4.60
C ARG A 270 5.77 -23.10 -3.48
N GLY A 271 5.13 -22.81 -2.36
CA GLY A 271 5.11 -23.66 -1.18
C GLY A 271 6.30 -23.49 -0.25
N GLN A 272 7.26 -22.63 -0.58
CA GLN A 272 8.40 -22.34 0.27
C GLN A 272 8.14 -21.14 1.19
N VAL A 273 8.59 -21.23 2.44
CA VAL A 273 8.51 -20.18 3.46
C VAL A 273 9.85 -20.08 4.18
N GLY A 274 10.46 -18.90 4.16
CA GLY A 274 11.64 -18.62 4.98
C GLY A 274 11.25 -18.39 6.44
N VAL A 275 11.96 -19.02 7.36
CA VAL A 275 11.73 -18.90 8.80
C VAL A 275 13.00 -18.46 9.50
N TYR A 276 12.90 -17.42 10.34
CA TYR A 276 13.96 -17.00 11.25
C TYR A 276 13.50 -17.16 12.68
N ALA A 277 14.21 -17.94 13.46
CA ALA A 277 13.88 -18.18 14.85
C ALA A 277 15.15 -18.37 15.70
N HIS A 278 15.24 -17.68 16.85
CA HIS A 278 16.34 -17.79 17.81
C HIS A 278 17.76 -17.69 17.21
N GLY A 279 17.95 -16.82 16.21
CA GLY A 279 19.26 -16.63 15.58
C GLY A 279 19.59 -17.63 14.46
N ARG A 280 18.67 -18.53 14.10
CA ARG A 280 18.84 -19.57 13.08
C ARG A 280 17.88 -19.35 11.92
N TRP A 281 18.29 -19.73 10.72
CA TRP A 281 17.52 -19.63 9.48
C TRP A 281 17.08 -21.00 9.01
N PHE A 282 15.85 -21.09 8.53
CA PHE A 282 15.27 -22.32 7.99
C PHE A 282 14.48 -22.04 6.73
N LEU A 283 14.47 -22.99 5.80
CA LEU A 283 13.54 -23.05 4.70
C LEU A 283 12.51 -24.15 5.00
N LEU A 284 11.24 -23.76 5.08
CA LEU A 284 10.11 -24.67 5.22
C LEU A 284 9.48 -24.88 3.85
N GLU A 285 9.44 -26.13 3.38
CA GLU A 285 8.74 -26.56 2.17
C GLU A 285 7.43 -27.20 2.60
N LEU A 286 6.32 -26.47 2.41
CA LEU A 286 4.98 -26.93 2.82
C LEU A 286 4.55 -28.16 2.01
N ASP A 287 4.01 -29.16 2.69
CA ASP A 287 3.54 -30.39 2.05
C ASP A 287 2.53 -30.10 0.92
N PRO A 288 2.60 -30.82 -0.20
CA PRO A 288 1.60 -30.70 -1.26
C PRO A 288 0.19 -30.90 -0.72
N GLN A 289 -0.73 -29.98 -1.02
CA GLN A 289 -2.14 -30.14 -0.69
C GLN A 289 -2.95 -30.50 -1.93
N GLU A 290 -3.95 -31.37 -1.79
CA GLU A 290 -4.97 -31.54 -2.81
C GLU A 290 -5.65 -30.17 -3.06
N ARG A 291 -5.79 -29.81 -4.34
CA ARG A 291 -6.42 -28.55 -4.75
C ARG A 291 -7.83 -28.46 -4.19
N GLN A 292 -8.04 -27.61 -3.19
CA GLN A 292 -9.38 -27.29 -2.70
C GLN A 292 -9.99 -26.18 -3.56
N ASP A 293 -9.43 -24.98 -3.49
CA ASP A 293 -9.80 -23.84 -4.33
C ASP A 293 -8.57 -22.93 -4.55
N ALA A 294 -8.73 -21.92 -5.41
CA ALA A 294 -7.62 -21.04 -5.76
C ALA A 294 -7.12 -20.21 -4.56
N LEU A 295 -7.99 -19.79 -3.65
CA LEU A 295 -7.66 -18.94 -2.52
C LEU A 295 -6.92 -19.73 -1.43
N THR A 296 -7.49 -20.86 -0.98
CA THR A 296 -6.90 -21.70 0.07
C THR A 296 -5.58 -22.35 -0.34
N SER A 297 -5.28 -22.38 -1.64
CA SER A 297 -4.03 -22.90 -2.18
C SER A 297 -2.90 -21.86 -2.25
N LEU A 298 -3.16 -20.59 -1.94
CA LEU A 298 -2.12 -19.55 -1.89
C LEU A 298 -1.17 -19.78 -0.71
N ASP A 299 0.13 -19.57 -0.95
CA ASP A 299 1.16 -19.78 0.08
C ASP A 299 0.95 -18.87 1.30
N VAL A 300 0.49 -17.65 1.10
CA VAL A 300 0.15 -16.73 2.20
C VAL A 300 -0.99 -17.26 3.07
N GLU A 301 -2.00 -17.90 2.46
CA GLU A 301 -3.12 -18.48 3.20
C GLU A 301 -2.71 -19.76 3.92
N ARG A 302 -1.88 -20.56 3.30
CA ARG A 302 -1.28 -21.75 3.92
C ARG A 302 -0.38 -21.37 5.11
N LEU A 303 0.48 -20.36 4.94
CA LEU A 303 1.29 -19.83 6.03
C LEU A 303 0.41 -19.38 7.21
N ARG A 304 -0.65 -18.62 6.92
CA ARG A 304 -1.59 -18.12 7.92
C ARG A 304 -2.28 -19.25 8.68
N ARG A 305 -2.87 -20.19 7.97
CA ARG A 305 -3.68 -21.27 8.54
C ARG A 305 -2.82 -22.35 9.19
N ASP A 306 -1.84 -22.89 8.44
CA ASP A 306 -1.14 -24.11 8.83
C ASP A 306 0.02 -23.81 9.77
N VAL A 307 0.72 -22.69 9.59
CA VAL A 307 1.90 -22.33 10.40
C VAL A 307 1.52 -21.36 11.53
N ILE A 308 1.01 -20.18 11.20
CA ILE A 308 0.74 -19.13 12.19
C ILE A 308 -0.41 -19.56 13.11
N GLY A 309 -1.53 -19.99 12.55
CA GLY A 309 -2.69 -20.45 13.32
C GLY A 309 -2.45 -21.77 14.01
N HIS A 310 -2.15 -22.84 13.26
CA HIS A 310 -2.10 -24.18 13.80
C HIS A 310 -0.83 -24.46 14.61
N VAL A 311 0.37 -24.14 14.08
CA VAL A 311 1.63 -24.44 14.76
C VAL A 311 1.96 -23.41 15.85
N LEU A 312 1.83 -22.10 15.57
CA LEU A 312 2.20 -21.06 16.52
C LEU A 312 1.05 -20.65 17.47
N GLY A 313 -0.18 -21.09 17.20
CA GLY A 313 -1.36 -20.80 18.03
C GLY A 313 -1.79 -19.33 18.03
N VAL A 314 -1.52 -18.59 16.94
CA VAL A 314 -1.86 -17.18 16.81
C VAL A 314 -3.11 -17.03 15.97
N ASP A 315 -4.19 -16.49 16.54
CA ASP A 315 -5.44 -16.23 15.85
C ASP A 315 -5.39 -14.90 15.06
N GLU A 316 -6.21 -14.74 14.03
CA GLU A 316 -6.29 -13.53 13.18
C GLU A 316 -6.54 -12.24 13.96
N LEU A 317 -7.20 -12.32 15.11
CA LEU A 317 -7.52 -11.18 15.97
C LEU A 317 -6.31 -10.69 16.78
N ASP A 318 -5.23 -11.47 16.84
CA ASP A 318 -4.00 -11.16 17.58
C ASP A 318 -2.94 -10.44 16.71
N THR A 319 -3.25 -10.14 15.47
CA THR A 319 -2.34 -9.41 14.59
C THR A 319 -2.38 -7.93 14.93
N ASP A 320 -1.61 -7.51 15.94
CA ASP A 320 -1.19 -6.13 16.06
C ASP A 320 -0.26 -5.82 14.89
N SER A 321 -0.75 -5.04 13.97
CA SER A 321 0.07 -4.40 12.94
C SER A 321 0.69 -3.15 13.57
N ASP A 322 1.81 -3.33 14.29
CA ASP A 322 2.74 -2.24 14.59
C ASP A 322 3.70 -2.02 13.42
#